data_35f07fefc1c92973d3df1a074b65a139
#
_entry.id   35f07fefc1c92973d3df1a074b65a139
#
_cell.length_a   1.000
_cell.length_b   1.000
_cell.length_c   1.000
_cell.angle_alpha   90.00
_cell.angle_beta   90.00
_cell.angle_gamma   90.00
#
_symmetry.space_group_name_H-M   'P 1'
#
loop_
_entity.id
_entity.type
_entity.pdbx_description
1 polymer ?
#
loop_
_entity_poly.entity_id
_entity_poly.type
_entity_poly.pdbx_seq_one_letter_code
_entity_poly.pdbx_strand_id
1 'polypeptide(L)'
;MSNLKVKFGGLELKNPIIAVAGPLGRTFEALKRSIEAGCGAVTLKSNNAKPKEEIRPRPGAHILARPAHVFLNKYRLKNMMINWEGVPVEFTAEEQKKMIERIGPIAREHDCRVIANMHPD
;
A
#
# COMPACT_ATOMS: atom_id res chain seq x y z
N MET A 1 -1.05 32.18 -2.73
CA MET A 1 -1.13 30.71 -2.83
C MET A 1 -0.89 30.12 -1.46
N SER A 2 -1.73 29.20 -1.01
CA SER A 2 -1.57 28.54 0.29
C SER A 2 -0.35 27.62 0.24
N ASN A 3 0.52 27.72 1.24
CA ASN A 3 1.64 26.81 1.39
C ASN A 3 1.13 25.51 2.02
N LEU A 4 1.09 24.42 1.25
CA LEU A 4 0.62 23.10 1.68
C LEU A 4 1.74 22.21 2.22
N LYS A 5 2.97 22.73 2.33
CA LYS A 5 4.11 21.97 2.84
C LYS A 5 3.87 21.50 4.27
N VAL A 6 4.20 20.25 4.55
CA VAL A 6 4.08 19.62 5.87
C VAL A 6 5.33 18.81 6.21
N LYS A 7 5.63 18.71 7.51
CA LYS A 7 6.68 17.78 8.01
C LYS A 7 6.01 16.52 8.52
N PHE A 8 6.46 15.37 8.05
CA PHE A 8 5.96 14.06 8.43
C PHE A 8 7.12 13.09 8.60
N GLY A 9 7.29 12.52 9.81
CA GLY A 9 8.34 11.54 10.10
C GLY A 9 9.76 12.02 9.75
N GLY A 10 10.06 13.30 9.94
CA GLY A 10 11.35 13.89 9.56
C GLY A 10 11.49 14.23 8.07
N LEU A 11 10.50 13.91 7.24
CA LEU A 11 10.47 14.26 5.82
C LEU A 11 9.69 15.56 5.60
N GLU A 12 10.17 16.39 4.70
CA GLU A 12 9.42 17.53 4.19
C GLU A 12 8.66 17.10 2.93
N LEU A 13 7.33 17.26 2.96
CA LEU A 13 6.43 16.94 1.85
C LEU A 13 5.86 18.24 1.27
N LYS A 14 5.72 18.30 -0.05
CA LYS A 14 5.11 19.46 -0.75
C LYS A 14 3.63 19.67 -0.38
N ASN A 15 2.95 18.61 0.06
CA ASN A 15 1.58 18.66 0.56
C ASN A 15 1.30 17.40 1.43
N PRO A 16 0.20 17.36 2.23
CA PRO A 16 -0.11 16.26 3.14
C PRO A 16 -0.71 15.02 2.47
N ILE A 17 -0.81 14.97 1.15
CA ILE A 17 -1.45 13.84 0.45
C ILE A 17 -0.42 12.72 0.26
N ILE A 18 -0.70 11.58 0.87
CA ILE A 18 0.13 10.36 0.78
C ILE A 18 -0.70 9.24 0.16
N ALA A 19 -0.26 8.73 -0.99
CA ALA A 19 -0.84 7.51 -1.55
C ALA A 19 -0.34 6.30 -0.76
N VAL A 20 -1.26 5.64 -0.04
CA VAL A 20 -0.92 4.54 0.88
C VAL A 20 -0.61 3.23 0.16
N ALA A 21 -0.02 2.27 0.89
CA ALA A 21 0.41 0.94 0.41
C ALA A 21 -0.75 -0.02 0.05
N GLY A 22 -1.83 0.51 -0.50
CA GLY A 22 -2.97 -0.24 -1.02
C GLY A 22 -2.78 -0.63 -2.50
N PRO A 23 -3.87 -0.71 -3.28
CA PRO A 23 -3.82 -0.98 -4.71
C PRO A 23 -2.92 -0.02 -5.50
N LEU A 24 -2.83 1.24 -5.06
CA LEU A 24 -1.99 2.27 -5.69
C LEU A 24 -0.49 2.04 -5.49
N GLY A 25 -0.08 1.25 -4.49
CA GLY A 25 1.32 0.92 -4.22
C GLY A 25 1.83 -0.35 -4.92
N ARG A 26 0.98 -1.03 -5.71
CA ARG A 26 1.28 -2.35 -6.30
C ARG A 26 2.06 -2.29 -7.59
N THR A 27 1.72 -1.39 -8.49
CA THR A 27 2.25 -1.36 -9.84
C THR A 27 2.99 -0.06 -10.12
N PHE A 28 3.95 -0.15 -11.03
CA PHE A 28 4.69 1.02 -11.48
C PHE A 28 3.76 2.11 -12.04
N GLU A 29 2.78 1.72 -12.84
CA GLU A 29 1.83 2.63 -13.48
C GLU A 29 0.95 3.35 -12.46
N ALA A 30 0.49 2.64 -11.42
CA ALA A 30 -0.32 3.24 -10.36
C ALA A 30 0.49 4.23 -9.51
N LEU A 31 1.73 3.87 -9.14
CA LEU A 31 2.66 4.77 -8.45
C LEU A 31 2.96 6.02 -9.27
N LYS A 32 3.29 5.83 -10.56
CA LYS A 32 3.57 6.93 -11.49
C LYS A 32 2.38 7.89 -11.57
N ARG A 33 1.16 7.37 -11.79
CA ARG A 33 -0.06 8.20 -11.83
C ARG A 33 -0.29 8.98 -10.54
N SER A 34 -0.04 8.37 -9.38
CA SER A 34 -0.17 9.03 -8.09
C SER A 34 0.83 10.19 -7.92
N ILE A 35 2.06 10.00 -8.41
CA ILE A 35 3.10 11.03 -8.40
C ILE A 35 2.71 12.18 -9.33
N GLU A 36 2.33 11.87 -10.57
CA GLU A 36 1.90 12.84 -11.59
C GLU A 36 0.63 13.59 -11.18
N ALA A 37 -0.26 12.94 -10.41
CA ALA A 37 -1.43 13.58 -9.81
C ALA A 37 -1.08 14.55 -8.68
N GLY A 38 0.18 14.65 -8.27
CA GLY A 38 0.65 15.65 -7.34
C GLY A 38 0.74 15.22 -5.87
N CYS A 39 0.71 13.93 -5.54
CA CYS A 39 0.92 13.46 -4.17
C CYS A 39 2.25 13.98 -3.58
N GLY A 40 2.24 14.31 -2.29
CA GLY A 40 3.45 14.65 -1.53
C GLY A 40 4.33 13.44 -1.26
N ALA A 41 3.72 12.25 -1.12
CA ALA A 41 4.43 10.99 -1.03
C ALA A 41 3.62 9.83 -1.60
N VAL A 42 4.30 8.75 -1.99
CA VAL A 42 3.71 7.47 -2.37
C VAL A 42 4.34 6.36 -1.54
N THR A 43 3.52 5.39 -1.12
CA THR A 43 3.98 4.25 -0.34
C THR A 43 3.87 2.98 -1.18
N LEU A 44 4.98 2.25 -1.29
CA LEU A 44 4.99 0.96 -1.97
C LEU A 44 4.24 -0.09 -1.16
N LYS A 45 3.71 -1.09 -1.85
CA LYS A 45 3.14 -2.28 -1.21
C LYS A 45 4.21 -2.98 -0.37
N SER A 46 3.78 -3.59 0.73
CA SER A 46 4.67 -4.25 1.68
C SER A 46 5.55 -5.31 1.01
N ASN A 47 6.79 -5.39 1.47
CA ASN A 47 7.67 -6.51 1.19
C ASN A 47 7.78 -7.43 2.41
N ASN A 48 8.27 -8.63 2.18
CA ASN A 48 8.66 -9.57 3.21
C ASN A 48 10.04 -10.16 2.86
N ALA A 49 10.80 -10.52 3.87
CA ALA A 49 12.06 -11.23 3.70
C ALA A 49 11.84 -12.67 3.18
N LYS A 50 10.65 -13.25 3.42
CA LYS A 50 10.32 -14.63 3.00
C LYS A 50 9.99 -14.72 1.50
N PRO A 51 10.32 -15.85 0.85
CA PRO A 51 9.89 -16.14 -0.52
C PRO A 51 8.37 -16.08 -0.68
N LYS A 52 7.89 -15.63 -1.84
CA LYS A 52 6.44 -15.53 -2.14
C LYS A 52 5.67 -16.84 -1.94
N GLU A 53 6.32 -17.98 -2.14
CA GLU A 53 5.73 -19.31 -1.97
C GLU A 53 5.35 -19.63 -0.52
N GLU A 54 6.05 -19.03 0.45
CA GLU A 54 5.75 -19.17 1.88
C GLU A 54 4.64 -18.24 2.37
N ILE A 55 4.27 -17.25 1.54
CA ILE A 55 3.32 -16.19 1.89
C ILE A 55 1.94 -16.44 1.23
N ARG A 56 1.64 -17.65 0.85
CA ARG A 56 0.34 -17.97 0.24
C ARG A 56 -0.80 -17.63 1.18
N PRO A 57 -1.83 -16.89 0.71
CA PRO A 57 -3.07 -16.77 1.47
C PRO A 57 -3.56 -18.18 1.79
N ARG A 58 -3.89 -18.44 3.04
CA ARG A 58 -4.37 -19.78 3.47
C ARG A 58 -5.60 -20.13 2.61
N PRO A 59 -5.57 -21.28 1.91
CA PRO A 59 -6.75 -21.75 1.20
C PRO A 59 -7.90 -21.87 2.20
N GLY A 60 -9.02 -21.22 1.96
CA GLY A 60 -10.17 -21.28 2.85
C GLY A 60 -10.59 -19.95 3.48
N ALA A 61 -9.77 -18.89 3.43
CA ALA A 61 -10.19 -17.58 3.92
C ALA A 61 -11.47 -17.09 3.22
N HIS A 62 -11.63 -17.37 1.93
CA HIS A 62 -12.85 -17.06 1.18
C HIS A 62 -14.07 -17.91 1.58
N ILE A 63 -13.86 -19.13 2.05
CA ILE A 63 -14.97 -20.03 2.47
C ILE A 63 -15.51 -19.59 3.83
N LEU A 64 -14.68 -19.10 4.72
CA LEU A 64 -15.08 -18.58 6.03
C LEU A 64 -15.74 -17.19 5.95
N ALA A 65 -15.46 -16.41 4.92
CA ALA A 65 -16.08 -15.09 4.73
C ALA A 65 -17.60 -15.18 4.50
N ARG A 66 -18.09 -16.20 3.78
CA ARG A 66 -19.52 -16.40 3.53
C ARG A 66 -20.33 -16.68 4.80
N PRO A 67 -19.96 -17.65 5.66
CA PRO A 67 -20.66 -17.87 6.92
C PRO A 67 -20.59 -16.65 7.86
N ALA A 68 -19.44 -16.00 7.95
CA ALA A 68 -19.29 -14.80 8.78
C ALA A 68 -20.17 -13.66 8.27
N HIS A 69 -20.26 -13.43 6.96
CA HIS A 69 -21.12 -12.41 6.37
C HIS A 69 -22.61 -12.69 6.66
N VAL A 70 -23.05 -13.93 6.57
CA VAL A 70 -24.43 -14.35 6.91
C VAL A 70 -24.69 -14.15 8.40
N PHE A 71 -23.74 -14.52 9.26
CA PHE A 71 -23.84 -14.35 10.70
C PHE A 71 -23.93 -12.87 11.10
N LEU A 72 -23.06 -12.03 10.53
CA LEU A 72 -23.04 -10.59 10.80
C LEU A 72 -24.30 -9.88 10.31
N ASN A 73 -24.86 -10.27 9.16
CA ASN A 73 -26.14 -9.77 8.67
C ASN A 73 -27.31 -10.14 9.60
N LYS A 74 -27.30 -11.33 10.16
CA LYS A 74 -28.31 -11.77 11.14
C LYS A 74 -28.36 -10.86 12.37
N TYR A 75 -27.21 -10.36 12.80
CA TYR A 75 -27.09 -9.45 13.96
C TYR A 75 -27.13 -7.96 13.57
N ARG A 76 -27.56 -7.62 12.34
CA ARG A 76 -27.70 -6.24 11.84
C ARG A 76 -26.40 -5.41 11.84
N LEU A 77 -25.25 -6.04 11.79
CA LEU A 77 -23.97 -5.35 11.66
C LEU A 77 -23.71 -4.92 10.20
N LYS A 78 -24.65 -4.22 9.62
CA LYS A 78 -24.71 -3.89 8.17
C LYS A 78 -23.55 -3.03 7.68
N ASN A 79 -22.86 -2.34 8.56
CA ASN A 79 -21.81 -1.38 8.20
C ASN A 79 -20.41 -1.87 8.60
N MET A 80 -20.25 -3.13 8.93
CA MET A 80 -18.95 -3.69 9.30
C MET A 80 -18.26 -4.25 8.07
N MET A 81 -17.13 -3.66 7.70
CA MET A 81 -16.24 -4.20 6.68
C MET A 81 -15.18 -5.07 7.36
N ILE A 82 -15.23 -6.37 7.05
CA ILE A 82 -14.23 -7.33 7.54
C ILE A 82 -13.25 -7.61 6.41
N ASN A 83 -12.01 -7.20 6.59
CA ASN A 83 -10.94 -7.61 5.68
C ASN A 83 -10.33 -8.93 6.20
N TRP A 84 -10.75 -10.05 5.60
CA TRP A 84 -10.25 -11.39 5.88
C TRP A 84 -9.02 -11.77 5.07
N GLU A 85 -8.80 -11.07 3.99
CA GLU A 85 -7.56 -11.21 3.24
C GLU A 85 -6.49 -10.54 4.08
N GLY A 86 -5.70 -11.31 4.81
CA GLY A 86 -4.47 -10.81 5.40
C GLY A 86 -3.73 -9.98 4.35
N VAL A 87 -3.00 -8.97 4.75
CA VAL A 87 -2.25 -8.11 3.83
C VAL A 87 -1.41 -9.01 2.92
N PRO A 88 -1.77 -9.20 1.64
CA PRO A 88 -0.91 -9.98 0.77
C PRO A 88 0.39 -9.21 0.62
N VAL A 89 1.47 -9.81 1.10
CA VAL A 89 2.80 -9.33 0.82
C VAL A 89 3.07 -9.62 -0.64
N GLU A 90 3.31 -8.57 -1.43
CA GLU A 90 3.36 -8.71 -2.88
C GLU A 90 4.75 -8.58 -3.45
N PHE A 91 5.69 -8.03 -2.66
CA PHE A 91 7.06 -7.85 -3.08
C PHE A 91 8.03 -8.67 -2.22
N THR A 92 9.04 -9.22 -2.86
CA THR A 92 10.30 -9.52 -2.21
C THR A 92 11.09 -8.22 -2.02
N ALA A 93 12.08 -8.22 -1.14
CA ALA A 93 12.96 -7.07 -0.93
C ALA A 93 13.63 -6.62 -2.25
N GLU A 94 14.04 -7.59 -3.09
CA GLU A 94 14.64 -7.34 -4.41
C GLU A 94 13.67 -6.67 -5.39
N GLU A 95 12.42 -7.12 -5.44
CA GLU A 95 11.40 -6.54 -6.30
C GLU A 95 11.05 -5.12 -5.84
N GLN A 96 10.96 -4.89 -4.54
CA GLN A 96 10.72 -3.55 -4.01
C GLN A 96 11.89 -2.61 -4.31
N LYS A 97 13.13 -3.07 -4.18
CA LYS A 97 14.32 -2.31 -4.56
C LYS A 97 14.29 -1.89 -6.04
N LYS A 98 14.02 -2.84 -6.95
CA LYS A 98 13.87 -2.56 -8.38
C LYS A 98 12.74 -1.55 -8.66
N MET A 99 11.64 -1.63 -7.91
CA MET A 99 10.55 -0.67 -8.03
C MET A 99 10.99 0.74 -7.61
N ILE A 100 11.73 0.85 -6.50
CA ILE A 100 12.29 2.13 -6.01
C ILE A 100 13.25 2.73 -7.03
N GLU A 101 14.13 1.93 -7.61
CA GLU A 101 15.09 2.37 -8.63
C GLU A 101 14.39 2.94 -9.88
N ARG A 102 13.28 2.32 -10.29
CA ARG A 102 12.49 2.76 -11.43
C ARG A 102 11.66 4.01 -11.17
N ILE A 103 11.03 4.09 -9.99
CA ILE A 103 10.11 5.19 -9.68
C ILE A 103 10.82 6.42 -9.11
N GLY A 104 11.99 6.24 -8.52
CA GLY A 104 12.76 7.28 -7.85
C GLY A 104 13.05 8.52 -8.71
N PRO A 105 13.51 8.38 -9.96
CA PRO A 105 13.73 9.52 -10.85
C PRO A 105 12.45 10.35 -11.04
N ILE A 106 11.32 9.69 -11.33
CA ILE A 106 10.02 10.34 -11.54
C ILE A 106 9.58 11.06 -10.26
N ALA A 107 9.73 10.39 -9.12
CA ALA A 107 9.37 10.98 -7.84
C ALA A 107 10.19 12.25 -7.52
N ARG A 108 11.49 12.24 -7.82
CA ARG A 108 12.34 13.44 -7.65
C ARG A 108 11.94 14.59 -8.55
N GLU A 109 11.63 14.32 -9.82
CA GLU A 109 11.15 15.32 -10.78
C GLU A 109 9.88 16.03 -10.28
N HIS A 110 9.00 15.29 -9.64
CA HIS A 110 7.72 15.80 -9.13
C HIS A 110 7.75 16.24 -7.65
N ASP A 111 8.91 16.35 -7.01
CA ASP A 111 9.06 16.62 -5.55
C ASP A 111 8.12 15.73 -4.71
N CYS A 112 8.12 14.44 -5.00
CA CYS A 112 7.34 13.43 -4.30
C CYS A 112 8.27 12.48 -3.54
N ARG A 113 7.94 12.12 -2.31
CA ARG A 113 8.72 11.16 -1.52
C ARG A 113 8.23 9.74 -1.78
N VAL A 114 9.18 8.80 -1.79
CA VAL A 114 8.88 7.37 -1.91
C VAL A 114 9.12 6.70 -0.56
N ILE A 115 8.09 6.05 -0.04
CA ILE A 115 8.11 5.38 1.27
C ILE A 115 8.08 3.88 1.02
N ALA A 116 9.11 3.17 1.50
CA ALA A 116 9.12 1.72 1.54
C ALA A 116 8.26 1.24 2.72
N ASN A 117 7.43 0.23 2.48
CA ASN A 117 6.65 -0.44 3.50
C ASN A 117 7.23 -1.84 3.70
N MET A 118 7.67 -2.13 4.92
CA MET A 118 8.29 -3.41 5.28
C MET A 118 7.39 -4.13 6.27
N HIS A 119 7.15 -5.42 6.02
CA HIS A 119 6.44 -6.26 6.97
C HIS A 119 7.48 -6.92 7.89
N PRO A 120 7.36 -6.78 9.22
CA PRO A 120 8.21 -7.55 10.13
C PRO A 120 7.90 -9.04 9.97
N ASP A 121 8.90 -9.88 10.09
CA ASP A 121 8.78 -11.34 10.08
C ASP A 121 7.94 -11.86 11.26
#